data_27d61d7cee1b9aac1591559dc21f647e
#
_entry.id   27d61d7cee1b9aac1591559dc21f647e
#
_cell.length_a   1.000
_cell.length_b   1.000
_cell.length_c   1.000
_cell.angle_alpha   90.00
_cell.angle_beta   90.00
_cell.angle_gamma   90.00
#
_symmetry.space_group_name_H-M   'P 1'
#
loop_
_entity.id
_entity.type
_entity.pdbx_description
1 polymer ?
#
loop_
_entity_poly.entity_id
_entity_poly.type
_entity_poly.pdbx_seq_one_letter_code
_entity_poly.pdbx_strand_id
1 'polypeptide(L)'
;SVNYFLPEDADPVLGAKALATVLLTLRGTPFIYEGEELGMTNVAWDSISDYDDISSHGQYELARAEGYPPAEALSFVHFNSRDNARTPMQWDDTAHAGFTTGTPWLPVNENYRTLNATAEEKDANSVLAYYKKLIRLRTEHPLLLRSKYEELLKDSEQIYAFARTEGNRRTITAGNFTTEQAALPAELQRGTRLIGNYADAPLYALRPLEAIVYEEEIG
;
A
#
# COMPACT_ATOMS: atom_id res chain seq x y z
N SER A 1 -2.60 -4.79 -6.21
CA SER A 1 -2.02 -3.45 -6.12
C SER A 1 -2.65 -2.64 -5.00
N VAL A 2 -2.04 -1.53 -4.66
CA VAL A 2 -2.54 -0.60 -3.61
C VAL A 2 -3.97 -0.14 -3.90
N ASN A 3 -4.35 0.04 -5.15
CA ASN A 3 -5.69 0.50 -5.55
C ASN A 3 -6.83 -0.38 -5.05
N TYR A 4 -6.59 -1.66 -4.80
CA TYR A 4 -7.61 -2.56 -4.30
C TYR A 4 -8.06 -2.22 -2.86
N PHE A 5 -7.17 -1.66 -2.06
CA PHE A 5 -7.38 -1.38 -0.64
C PHE A 5 -7.65 0.10 -0.34
N LEU A 6 -7.65 0.94 -1.36
CA LEU A 6 -7.80 2.38 -1.19
C LEU A 6 -9.11 2.88 -1.83
N PRO A 7 -9.71 3.95 -1.29
CA PRO A 7 -10.77 4.69 -1.97
C PRO A 7 -10.34 5.16 -3.36
N GLU A 8 -11.29 5.29 -4.28
CA GLU A 8 -11.02 5.60 -5.69
C GLU A 8 -10.23 6.90 -5.89
N ASP A 9 -10.53 7.93 -5.08
CA ASP A 9 -9.87 9.24 -5.15
C ASP A 9 -8.65 9.36 -4.21
N ALA A 10 -8.17 8.26 -3.66
CA ALA A 10 -7.07 8.26 -2.70
C ALA A 10 -5.73 8.54 -3.38
N ASP A 11 -4.85 9.30 -2.72
CA ASP A 11 -3.44 9.43 -3.12
C ASP A 11 -2.73 8.06 -3.01
N PRO A 12 -2.31 7.46 -4.13
CA PRO A 12 -1.75 6.12 -4.13
C PRO A 12 -0.41 6.05 -3.39
N VAL A 13 0.38 7.13 -3.36
CA VAL A 13 1.67 7.18 -2.66
C VAL A 13 1.45 7.20 -1.15
N LEU A 14 0.52 8.02 -0.66
CA LEU A 14 0.17 8.06 0.75
C LEU A 14 -0.44 6.72 1.20
N GLY A 15 -1.34 6.17 0.39
CA GLY A 15 -1.96 4.88 0.66
C GLY A 15 -0.97 3.73 0.71
N ALA A 16 -0.05 3.64 -0.27
CA ALA A 16 1.01 2.63 -0.28
C ALA A 16 1.86 2.69 0.99
N LYS A 17 2.26 3.89 1.42
CA LYS A 17 3.03 4.08 2.66
C LYS A 17 2.22 3.74 3.91
N ALA A 18 0.92 4.05 3.94
CA ALA A 18 0.05 3.70 5.07
C ALA A 18 -0.09 2.17 5.20
N LEU A 19 -0.36 1.47 4.08
CA LEU A 19 -0.42 0.01 4.05
C LEU A 19 0.91 -0.63 4.45
N ALA A 20 2.04 -0.13 3.94
CA ALA A 20 3.38 -0.57 4.32
C ALA A 20 3.64 -0.42 5.82
N THR A 21 3.21 0.70 6.43
CA THR A 21 3.35 0.95 7.87
C THR A 21 2.67 -0.15 8.67
N VAL A 22 1.42 -0.46 8.34
CA VAL A 22 0.66 -1.52 9.01
C VAL A 22 1.32 -2.89 8.76
N LEU A 23 1.55 -3.26 7.50
CA LEU A 23 2.14 -4.56 7.13
C LEU A 23 3.45 -4.84 7.87
N LEU A 24 4.37 -3.87 7.85
CA LEU A 24 5.72 -4.06 8.40
C LEU A 24 5.81 -3.90 9.93
N THR A 25 4.74 -3.45 10.59
CA THR A 25 4.68 -3.37 12.06
C THR A 25 3.78 -4.43 12.69
N LEU A 26 2.95 -5.13 11.90
CA LEU A 26 2.17 -6.28 12.35
C LEU A 26 3.06 -7.41 12.90
N ARG A 27 2.47 -8.22 13.78
CA ARG A 27 3.09 -9.45 14.25
C ARG A 27 3.05 -10.52 13.16
N GLY A 28 4.16 -11.18 12.93
CA GLY A 28 4.31 -12.24 11.94
C GLY A 28 5.46 -11.92 10.97
N THR A 29 5.63 -12.75 9.96
CA THR A 29 6.59 -12.53 8.88
C THR A 29 5.89 -11.74 7.77
N PRO A 30 6.32 -10.51 7.48
CA PRO A 30 5.76 -9.77 6.36
C PRO A 30 6.25 -10.39 5.04
N PHE A 31 5.36 -10.49 4.08
CA PHE A 31 5.70 -10.82 2.70
C PHE A 31 5.48 -9.56 1.87
N ILE A 32 6.53 -9.07 1.24
CA ILE A 32 6.49 -7.95 0.31
C ILE A 32 6.32 -8.54 -1.08
N TYR A 33 5.22 -8.23 -1.76
CA TYR A 33 5.02 -8.64 -3.14
C TYR A 33 5.77 -7.68 -4.07
N GLU A 34 6.41 -8.23 -5.12
CA GLU A 34 7.20 -7.42 -6.05
C GLU A 34 6.38 -6.28 -6.66
N GLY A 35 6.91 -5.05 -6.58
CA GLY A 35 6.29 -3.83 -7.06
C GLY A 35 5.44 -3.09 -6.02
N GLU A 36 5.04 -3.73 -4.89
CA GLU A 36 4.33 -2.99 -3.84
C GLU A 36 5.24 -1.97 -3.16
N GLU A 37 6.53 -2.26 -3.06
CA GLU A 37 7.56 -1.36 -2.53
C GLU A 37 7.81 -0.13 -3.43
N LEU A 38 7.35 -0.17 -4.67
CA LEU A 38 7.32 0.99 -5.58
C LEU A 38 5.95 1.68 -5.60
N GLY A 39 4.92 1.08 -4.98
CA GLY A 39 3.55 1.56 -5.12
C GLY A 39 2.97 1.31 -6.52
N MET A 40 3.37 0.24 -7.22
CA MET A 40 2.81 -0.13 -8.52
C MET A 40 1.30 -0.25 -8.46
N THR A 41 0.62 0.32 -9.46
CA THR A 41 -0.83 0.44 -9.54
C THR A 41 -1.44 -0.60 -10.50
N ASN A 42 -2.77 -0.71 -10.47
CA ASN A 42 -3.50 -1.47 -11.48
C ASN A 42 -3.22 -0.93 -12.89
N VAL A 43 -3.31 -1.81 -13.87
CA VAL A 43 -3.30 -1.44 -15.29
C VAL A 43 -4.70 -1.09 -15.77
N ALA A 44 -4.77 -0.23 -16.79
CA ALA A 44 -6.01 0.13 -17.47
C ALA A 44 -5.77 0.04 -18.98
N TRP A 45 -5.63 -1.19 -19.49
CA TRP A 45 -5.44 -1.42 -20.93
C TRP A 45 -6.73 -1.20 -21.70
N ASP A 46 -6.62 -0.75 -22.94
CA ASP A 46 -7.76 -0.33 -23.77
C ASP A 46 -8.58 -1.51 -24.33
N SER A 47 -8.05 -2.72 -24.28
CA SER A 47 -8.69 -3.91 -24.84
C SER A 47 -8.68 -5.09 -23.90
N ILE A 48 -9.79 -5.85 -23.87
CA ILE A 48 -9.84 -7.14 -23.18
C ILE A 48 -8.80 -8.15 -23.72
N SER A 49 -8.37 -8.00 -24.97
CA SER A 49 -7.34 -8.86 -25.56
C SER A 49 -5.94 -8.67 -24.98
N ASP A 50 -5.71 -7.58 -24.24
CA ASP A 50 -4.43 -7.33 -23.56
C ASP A 50 -4.32 -8.05 -22.22
N TYR A 51 -5.46 -8.55 -21.71
CA TYR A 51 -5.53 -9.37 -20.49
C TYR A 51 -5.43 -10.85 -20.84
N ASP A 52 -4.70 -11.61 -20.02
CA ASP A 52 -4.54 -13.06 -20.16
C ASP A 52 -5.29 -13.86 -19.09
N ASP A 53 -5.82 -13.16 -18.07
CA ASP A 53 -6.59 -13.78 -17.00
C ASP A 53 -7.97 -14.24 -17.48
N ILE A 54 -8.20 -15.57 -17.49
CA ILE A 54 -9.48 -16.19 -17.87
C ILE A 54 -10.66 -15.59 -17.10
N SER A 55 -10.47 -15.25 -15.80
CA SER A 55 -11.52 -14.63 -15.00
C SER A 55 -11.88 -13.24 -15.51
N SER A 56 -10.90 -12.49 -16.02
CA SER A 56 -11.10 -11.17 -16.61
C SER A 56 -11.92 -11.24 -17.89
N HIS A 57 -11.62 -12.21 -18.77
CA HIS A 57 -12.42 -12.46 -19.97
C HIS A 57 -13.86 -12.85 -19.60
N GLY A 58 -14.05 -13.78 -18.66
CA GLY A 58 -15.39 -14.18 -18.21
C GLY A 58 -16.19 -13.02 -17.58
N GLN A 59 -15.55 -12.18 -16.77
CA GLN A 59 -16.19 -10.98 -16.19
C GLN A 59 -16.61 -9.98 -17.28
N TYR A 60 -15.75 -9.74 -18.26
CA TYR A 60 -16.05 -8.87 -19.38
C TYR A 60 -17.23 -9.39 -20.20
N GLU A 61 -17.23 -10.67 -20.59
CA GLU A 61 -18.31 -11.28 -21.35
C GLU A 61 -19.65 -11.25 -20.60
N LEU A 62 -19.64 -11.52 -19.28
CA LEU A 62 -20.84 -11.43 -18.45
C LEU A 62 -21.39 -10.00 -18.43
N ALA A 63 -20.57 -9.01 -18.17
CA ALA A 63 -20.98 -7.62 -18.18
C ALA A 63 -21.54 -7.19 -19.56
N ARG A 64 -20.92 -7.64 -20.66
CA ARG A 64 -21.41 -7.40 -22.00
C ARG A 64 -22.76 -8.06 -22.25
N ALA A 65 -22.98 -9.28 -21.73
CA ALA A 65 -24.25 -9.99 -21.84
C ALA A 65 -25.37 -9.32 -21.01
N GLU A 66 -25.03 -8.68 -19.91
CA GLU A 66 -25.94 -7.87 -19.09
C GLU A 66 -26.25 -6.49 -19.68
N GLY A 67 -25.58 -6.13 -20.80
CA GLY A 67 -25.85 -4.91 -21.57
C GLY A 67 -24.94 -3.72 -21.26
N TYR A 68 -23.94 -3.89 -20.40
CA TYR A 68 -22.95 -2.82 -20.14
C TYR A 68 -22.18 -2.46 -21.43
N PRO A 69 -21.91 -1.18 -21.71
CA PRO A 69 -21.05 -0.76 -22.80
C PRO A 69 -19.64 -1.37 -22.69
N PRO A 70 -18.89 -1.54 -23.81
CA PRO A 70 -17.55 -2.13 -23.77
C PRO A 70 -16.59 -1.47 -22.79
N ALA A 71 -16.58 -0.13 -22.73
CA ALA A 71 -15.72 0.62 -21.83
C ALA A 71 -16.06 0.40 -20.35
N GLU A 72 -17.36 0.31 -20.02
CA GLU A 72 -17.80 0.05 -18.65
C GLU A 72 -17.52 -1.40 -18.24
N ALA A 73 -17.76 -2.37 -19.11
CA ALA A 73 -17.38 -3.76 -18.88
C ALA A 73 -15.88 -3.92 -18.66
N LEU A 74 -15.06 -3.14 -19.38
CA LEU A 74 -13.62 -3.14 -19.24
C LEU A 74 -13.17 -2.49 -17.91
N SER A 75 -13.87 -1.47 -17.42
CA SER A 75 -13.53 -0.85 -16.13
C SER A 75 -13.64 -1.83 -14.95
N PHE A 76 -14.58 -2.79 -14.99
CA PHE A 76 -14.67 -3.85 -14.00
C PHE A 76 -13.43 -4.77 -14.04
N VAL A 77 -12.90 -5.02 -15.23
CA VAL A 77 -11.67 -5.80 -15.43
C VAL A 77 -10.45 -5.05 -14.89
N HIS A 78 -10.34 -3.74 -15.17
CA HIS A 78 -9.25 -2.89 -14.64
C HIS A 78 -9.11 -3.01 -13.14
N PHE A 79 -10.23 -3.07 -12.43
CA PHE A 79 -10.21 -3.16 -10.97
C PHE A 79 -9.89 -4.56 -10.45
N ASN A 80 -10.49 -5.61 -11.07
CA ASN A 80 -10.51 -6.96 -10.49
C ASN A 80 -9.50 -7.94 -11.09
N SER A 81 -8.86 -7.61 -12.22
CA SER A 81 -7.98 -8.55 -12.92
C SER A 81 -6.80 -9.00 -12.06
N ARG A 82 -6.54 -10.31 -12.05
CA ARG A 82 -5.32 -10.88 -11.47
C ARG A 82 -4.05 -10.47 -12.21
N ASP A 83 -4.17 -10.01 -13.46
CA ASP A 83 -3.04 -9.53 -14.24
C ASP A 83 -2.43 -8.25 -13.66
N ASN A 84 -3.18 -7.49 -12.86
CA ASN A 84 -2.64 -6.39 -12.06
C ASN A 84 -1.44 -6.78 -11.19
N ALA A 85 -1.38 -8.02 -10.74
CA ALA A 85 -0.28 -8.57 -9.94
C ALA A 85 0.74 -9.36 -10.77
N ARG A 86 0.63 -9.35 -12.11
CA ARG A 86 1.49 -10.13 -13.02
C ARG A 86 2.21 -9.27 -14.05
N THR A 87 1.95 -7.96 -14.04
CA THR A 87 2.61 -7.00 -14.93
C THR A 87 4.12 -7.02 -14.71
N PRO A 88 4.92 -6.76 -15.75
CA PRO A 88 6.36 -6.66 -15.62
C PRO A 88 6.78 -5.65 -14.55
N MET A 89 7.80 -6.00 -13.74
CA MET A 89 8.42 -5.09 -12.77
C MET A 89 8.96 -3.85 -13.48
N GLN A 90 8.69 -2.68 -12.90
CA GLN A 90 9.07 -1.39 -13.45
C GLN A 90 10.47 -0.98 -12.92
N TRP A 91 11.53 -1.37 -13.66
CA TRP A 91 12.90 -1.10 -13.24
C TRP A 91 13.37 0.32 -13.57
N ASP A 92 13.06 0.80 -14.79
CA ASP A 92 13.43 2.13 -15.27
C ASP A 92 12.46 2.66 -16.35
N ASP A 93 12.76 3.82 -16.93
CA ASP A 93 11.97 4.49 -17.96
C ASP A 93 12.31 4.07 -19.40
N THR A 94 13.15 3.05 -19.59
CA THR A 94 13.50 2.51 -20.92
C THR A 94 12.40 1.58 -21.45
N ALA A 95 12.56 1.12 -22.70
CA ALA A 95 11.58 0.23 -23.33
C ALA A 95 11.25 -0.97 -22.43
N HIS A 96 9.96 -1.29 -22.36
CA HIS A 96 9.42 -2.36 -21.51
C HIS A 96 9.79 -2.21 -20.02
N ALA A 97 9.91 -0.96 -19.56
CA ALA A 97 10.25 -0.64 -18.16
C ALA A 97 11.62 -1.23 -17.72
N GLY A 98 12.57 -1.43 -18.63
CA GLY A 98 13.83 -2.12 -18.35
C GLY A 98 13.69 -3.60 -18.01
N PHE A 99 12.50 -4.17 -18.12
CA PHE A 99 12.22 -5.55 -17.71
C PHE A 99 12.78 -6.58 -18.71
N THR A 100 12.68 -6.31 -20.00
CA THR A 100 13.13 -7.23 -21.07
C THR A 100 13.53 -6.48 -22.34
N THR A 101 14.41 -7.07 -23.11
CA THR A 101 14.73 -6.64 -24.49
C THR A 101 13.84 -7.30 -25.55
N GLY A 102 13.06 -8.31 -25.19
CA GLY A 102 12.06 -8.97 -26.01
C GLY A 102 10.66 -8.43 -25.78
N THR A 103 9.65 -9.14 -26.29
CA THR A 103 8.23 -8.84 -25.99
C THR A 103 7.86 -9.43 -24.64
N PRO A 104 7.42 -8.65 -23.65
CA PRO A 104 6.95 -9.20 -22.38
C PRO A 104 5.64 -9.97 -22.59
N TRP A 105 5.37 -10.93 -21.71
CA TRP A 105 4.12 -11.71 -21.74
C TRP A 105 2.89 -10.80 -21.62
N LEU A 106 2.85 -9.97 -20.59
CA LEU A 106 1.82 -8.92 -20.43
C LEU A 106 2.42 -7.56 -20.77
N PRO A 107 1.64 -6.62 -21.32
CA PRO A 107 2.11 -5.26 -21.50
C PRO A 107 2.52 -4.61 -20.18
N VAL A 108 3.52 -3.76 -20.18
CA VAL A 108 3.90 -2.96 -19.03
C VAL A 108 2.83 -1.91 -18.74
N ASN A 109 2.69 -1.52 -17.45
CA ASN A 109 1.86 -0.38 -17.11
C ASN A 109 2.51 0.91 -17.61
N GLU A 110 1.79 1.71 -18.38
CA GLU A 110 2.31 2.94 -19.01
C GLU A 110 2.89 3.97 -18.04
N ASN A 111 2.50 3.88 -16.74
CA ASN A 111 3.05 4.77 -15.73
C ASN A 111 4.52 4.48 -15.37
N TYR A 112 5.13 3.41 -15.93
CA TYR A 112 6.55 3.07 -15.71
C TYR A 112 7.51 4.22 -16.05
N ARG A 113 7.09 5.14 -16.91
CA ARG A 113 7.90 6.30 -17.29
C ARG A 113 8.21 7.24 -16.12
N THR A 114 7.37 7.25 -15.12
CA THR A 114 7.50 8.09 -13.91
C THR A 114 7.57 7.27 -12.63
N LEU A 115 6.91 6.12 -12.57
CA LEU A 115 6.90 5.20 -11.45
C LEU A 115 7.77 3.98 -11.76
N ASN A 116 9.00 3.97 -11.30
CA ASN A 116 9.95 2.87 -11.52
C ASN A 116 11.05 2.88 -10.45
N ALA A 117 11.73 1.77 -10.29
CA ALA A 117 12.77 1.61 -9.26
C ALA A 117 13.87 2.67 -9.35
N THR A 118 14.33 3.00 -10.57
CA THR A 118 15.39 4.00 -10.77
C THR A 118 14.96 5.41 -10.37
N ALA A 119 13.72 5.79 -10.61
CA ALA A 119 13.16 7.08 -10.18
C ALA A 119 12.96 7.12 -8.66
N GLU A 120 12.37 6.06 -8.09
CA GLU A 120 12.10 5.92 -6.66
C GLU A 120 13.40 5.91 -5.82
N GLU A 121 14.50 5.35 -6.31
CA GLU A 121 15.80 5.38 -5.64
C GLU A 121 16.37 6.80 -5.48
N LYS A 122 16.01 7.71 -6.36
CA LYS A 122 16.48 9.10 -6.35
C LYS A 122 15.64 10.03 -5.47
N ASP A 123 14.43 9.60 -5.10
CA ASP A 123 13.51 10.38 -4.29
C ASP A 123 13.49 9.87 -2.83
N ALA A 124 14.02 10.69 -1.92
CA ALA A 124 14.03 10.40 -0.49
C ALA A 124 12.63 10.29 0.15
N ASN A 125 11.59 10.79 -0.56
CA ASN A 125 10.20 10.72 -0.16
C ASN A 125 9.38 9.66 -0.91
N SER A 126 10.02 8.85 -1.75
CA SER A 126 9.38 7.78 -2.50
C SER A 126 8.76 6.68 -1.61
N VAL A 127 7.95 5.82 -2.19
CA VAL A 127 7.42 4.62 -1.53
C VAL A 127 8.58 3.68 -1.19
N LEU A 128 9.52 3.49 -2.12
CA LEU A 128 10.70 2.64 -1.91
C LEU A 128 11.58 3.13 -0.76
N ALA A 129 11.84 4.44 -0.70
CA ALA A 129 12.59 5.03 0.41
C ALA A 129 11.89 4.83 1.76
N TYR A 130 10.56 4.88 1.76
CA TYR A 130 9.75 4.65 2.95
C TYR A 130 9.77 3.16 3.38
N TYR A 131 9.65 2.21 2.44
CA TYR A 131 9.83 0.78 2.70
C TYR A 131 11.18 0.47 3.31
N LYS A 132 12.27 1.04 2.77
CA LYS A 132 13.62 0.88 3.33
C LYS A 132 13.70 1.34 4.80
N LYS A 133 13.06 2.48 5.13
CA LYS A 133 12.99 3.00 6.52
C LYS A 133 12.20 2.06 7.43
N LEU A 134 11.07 1.54 6.97
CA LEU A 134 10.23 0.60 7.73
C LEU A 134 10.91 -0.75 7.96
N ILE A 135 11.58 -1.31 6.94
CA ILE A 135 12.32 -2.56 7.05
C ILE A 135 13.45 -2.40 8.08
N ARG A 136 14.20 -1.30 8.01
CA ARG A 136 15.24 -1.00 9.00
C ARG A 136 14.64 -0.88 10.40
N LEU A 137 13.57 -0.07 10.57
CA LEU A 137 12.88 0.07 11.83
C LEU A 137 12.46 -1.30 12.39
N ARG A 138 11.84 -2.14 11.57
CA ARG A 138 11.40 -3.48 11.99
C ARG A 138 12.57 -4.36 12.42
N THR A 139 13.68 -4.36 11.68
CA THR A 139 14.83 -5.24 11.97
C THR A 139 15.63 -4.78 13.19
N GLU A 140 15.69 -3.49 13.43
CA GLU A 140 16.46 -2.89 14.53
C GLU A 140 15.65 -2.74 15.83
N HIS A 141 14.29 -2.79 15.74
CA HIS A 141 13.39 -2.52 16.88
C HIS A 141 12.85 -3.81 17.51
N PRO A 142 13.28 -4.22 18.72
CA PRO A 142 12.91 -5.50 19.33
C PRO A 142 11.39 -5.70 19.49
N LEU A 143 10.65 -4.64 19.84
CA LEU A 143 9.20 -4.72 20.04
C LEU A 143 8.47 -5.12 18.75
N LEU A 144 8.94 -4.70 17.58
CA LEU A 144 8.33 -5.06 16.30
C LEU A 144 8.60 -6.51 15.87
N LEU A 145 9.59 -7.18 16.48
CA LEU A 145 9.95 -8.55 16.14
C LEU A 145 9.20 -9.59 17.02
N ARG A 146 9.17 -9.42 18.35
CA ARG A 146 8.84 -10.51 19.27
C ARG A 146 7.70 -10.22 20.24
N SER A 147 7.29 -8.97 20.39
CA SER A 147 6.33 -8.55 21.40
C SER A 147 4.91 -9.09 21.19
N LYS A 148 4.09 -9.02 22.22
CA LYS A 148 2.66 -9.39 22.14
C LYS A 148 1.91 -8.38 21.29
N TYR A 149 0.95 -8.87 20.53
CA TYR A 149 0.03 -8.07 19.73
C TYR A 149 -1.28 -7.88 20.49
N GLU A 150 -1.82 -6.67 20.43
CA GLU A 150 -3.14 -6.32 20.94
C GLU A 150 -3.79 -5.33 19.97
N GLU A 151 -4.99 -5.65 19.50
CA GLU A 151 -5.79 -4.75 18.68
C GLU A 151 -6.43 -3.67 19.54
N LEU A 152 -6.32 -2.43 19.07
CA LEU A 152 -6.90 -1.24 19.70
C LEU A 152 -8.03 -0.70 18.81
N LEU A 153 -8.90 0.13 19.36
CA LEU A 153 -10.00 0.80 18.62
C LEU A 153 -10.84 -0.18 17.76
N LYS A 154 -11.17 -1.35 18.32
CA LYS A 154 -11.85 -2.44 17.58
C LYS A 154 -13.17 -2.05 16.92
N ASP A 155 -13.85 -1.04 17.46
CA ASP A 155 -15.13 -0.56 16.95
C ASP A 155 -14.97 0.65 15.99
N SER A 156 -13.73 1.03 15.66
CA SER A 156 -13.49 2.12 14.71
C SER A 156 -13.65 1.64 13.27
N GLU A 157 -14.47 2.34 12.50
CA GLU A 157 -14.64 2.10 11.07
C GLU A 157 -13.61 2.86 10.20
N GLN A 158 -12.82 3.76 10.80
CA GLN A 158 -11.87 4.62 10.09
C GLN A 158 -10.42 4.29 10.40
N ILE A 159 -10.13 3.93 11.67
CA ILE A 159 -8.75 3.73 12.13
C ILE A 159 -8.52 2.26 12.45
N TYR A 160 -7.53 1.67 11.83
CA TYR A 160 -6.96 0.41 12.27
C TYR A 160 -5.77 0.69 13.19
N ALA A 161 -5.85 0.23 14.44
CA ALA A 161 -4.80 0.46 15.43
C ALA A 161 -4.49 -0.80 16.23
N PHE A 162 -3.21 -0.95 16.60
CA PHE A 162 -2.75 -2.03 17.46
C PHE A 162 -1.49 -1.64 18.24
N ALA A 163 -1.29 -2.35 19.36
CA ALA A 163 -0.09 -2.25 20.16
C ALA A 163 0.78 -3.51 20.03
N ARG A 164 2.09 -3.31 20.18
CA ARG A 164 3.08 -4.36 20.33
C ARG A 164 3.80 -4.14 21.65
N THR A 165 3.56 -5.02 22.65
CA THR A 165 3.96 -4.82 24.03
C THR A 165 4.93 -5.90 24.53
N GLU A 166 6.01 -5.48 25.22
CA GLU A 166 6.94 -6.34 25.94
C GLU A 166 7.43 -5.61 27.21
N GLY A 167 7.18 -6.20 28.35
CA GLY A 167 7.49 -5.57 29.65
C GLY A 167 6.70 -4.27 29.84
N ASN A 168 7.40 -3.20 30.18
CA ASN A 168 6.83 -1.86 30.37
C ASN A 168 6.93 -0.96 29.10
N ARG A 169 7.25 -1.51 27.94
CA ARG A 169 7.35 -0.77 26.69
C ARG A 169 6.34 -1.27 25.68
N ARG A 170 5.77 -0.37 24.91
CA ARG A 170 4.93 -0.72 23.76
C ARG A 170 5.17 0.20 22.57
N THR A 171 4.99 -0.34 21.36
CA THR A 171 4.75 0.47 20.18
C THR A 171 3.27 0.47 19.86
N ILE A 172 2.76 1.60 19.39
CA ILE A 172 1.39 1.78 18.89
C ILE A 172 1.49 2.13 17.41
N THR A 173 0.86 1.31 16.58
CA THR A 173 0.63 1.61 15.16
C THR A 173 -0.81 2.01 14.98
N ALA A 174 -1.08 3.11 14.29
CA ALA A 174 -2.42 3.54 13.91
C ALA A 174 -2.42 4.03 12.47
N GLY A 175 -3.40 3.61 11.67
CA GLY A 175 -3.59 3.99 10.27
C GLY A 175 -5.03 4.35 9.99
N ASN A 176 -5.24 5.50 9.35
CA ASN A 176 -6.51 5.92 8.79
C ASN A 176 -6.54 5.55 7.30
N PHE A 177 -7.47 4.68 6.90
CA PHE A 177 -7.60 4.21 5.51
C PHE A 177 -8.77 4.87 4.76
N THR A 178 -9.23 6.00 5.26
CA THR A 178 -10.30 6.79 4.63
C THR A 178 -9.75 8.07 4.00
N THR A 179 -10.57 8.73 3.21
CA THR A 179 -10.28 10.06 2.62
C THR A 179 -10.68 11.22 3.53
N GLU A 180 -11.15 10.92 4.75
CA GLU A 180 -11.54 11.91 5.74
C GLU A 180 -10.57 11.92 6.93
N GLN A 181 -10.59 13.00 7.68
CA GLN A 181 -9.83 13.08 8.93
C GLN A 181 -10.52 12.23 10.00
N ALA A 182 -9.74 11.40 10.71
CA ALA A 182 -10.24 10.51 11.76
C ALA A 182 -9.66 10.88 13.12
N ALA A 183 -10.50 11.04 14.13
CA ALA A 183 -10.07 11.38 15.49
C ALA A 183 -9.24 10.24 16.10
N LEU A 184 -8.05 10.55 16.58
CA LEU A 184 -7.18 9.60 17.27
C LEU A 184 -7.13 9.94 18.78
N PRO A 185 -7.50 9.03 19.67
CA PRO A 185 -7.44 9.25 21.10
C PRO A 185 -6.04 9.68 21.57
N ALA A 186 -5.99 10.67 22.46
CA ALA A 186 -4.74 11.25 22.93
C ALA A 186 -3.81 10.24 23.61
N GLU A 187 -4.35 9.20 24.23
CA GLU A 187 -3.61 8.10 24.84
C GLU A 187 -2.84 7.23 23.83
N LEU A 188 -3.21 7.28 22.55
CA LEU A 188 -2.52 6.57 21.48
C LEU A 188 -1.45 7.40 20.77
N GLN A 189 -1.25 8.64 21.20
CA GLN A 189 -0.27 9.59 20.63
C GLN A 189 0.85 9.94 21.62
N ARG A 190 0.98 9.15 22.68
CA ARG A 190 2.00 9.39 23.72
C ARG A 190 3.33 8.78 23.30
N GLY A 191 4.41 9.38 23.82
CA GLY A 191 5.76 8.86 23.59
C GLY A 191 6.46 9.43 22.38
N THR A 192 7.41 8.68 21.85
CA THR A 192 8.27 9.08 20.74
C THR A 192 7.72 8.55 19.42
N ARG A 193 7.53 9.43 18.44
CA ARG A 193 7.18 9.02 17.08
C ARG A 193 8.37 8.33 16.43
N LEU A 194 8.19 7.08 16.02
CA LEU A 194 9.21 6.30 15.33
C LEU A 194 9.20 6.54 13.82
N ILE A 195 8.00 6.53 13.22
CA ILE A 195 7.80 6.76 11.79
C ILE A 195 6.36 7.21 11.51
N GLY A 196 6.14 7.80 10.35
CA GLY A 196 4.84 8.12 9.78
C GLY A 196 4.99 8.57 8.35
N ASN A 197 3.96 8.38 7.53
CA ASN A 197 3.99 8.67 6.08
C ASN A 197 3.78 10.16 5.75
N TYR A 198 3.38 10.98 6.71
CA TYR A 198 3.44 12.45 6.63
C TYR A 198 4.69 12.97 7.31
N ALA A 199 5.19 14.14 6.89
CA ALA A 199 6.44 14.70 7.42
C ALA A 199 6.36 15.08 8.89
N ASP A 200 5.23 15.69 9.30
CA ASP A 200 4.94 16.11 10.67
C ASP A 200 4.04 15.13 11.42
N ALA A 201 4.00 15.25 12.73
CA ALA A 201 3.09 14.45 13.54
C ALA A 201 1.68 15.02 13.53
N PRO A 202 0.63 14.18 13.51
CA PRO A 202 -0.74 14.66 13.63
C PRO A 202 -1.00 15.17 15.06
N LEU A 203 -1.93 16.11 15.16
CA LEU A 203 -2.44 16.58 16.43
C LEU A 203 -3.89 16.11 16.61
N TYR A 204 -4.12 15.13 17.48
CA TYR A 204 -5.45 14.62 17.87
C TYR A 204 -6.28 13.95 16.79
N ALA A 205 -5.81 13.90 15.56
CA ALA A 205 -6.50 13.22 14.47
C ALA A 205 -5.51 12.76 13.40
N LEU A 206 -5.79 11.62 12.76
CA LEU A 206 -5.08 11.18 11.57
C LEU A 206 -5.70 11.84 10.33
N ARG A 207 -4.86 12.37 9.47
CA ARG A 207 -5.24 12.88 8.15
C ARG A 207 -5.68 11.72 7.24
N PRO A 208 -6.30 12.00 6.09
CA PRO A 208 -6.56 10.98 5.08
C PRO A 208 -5.31 10.15 4.79
N LEU A 209 -5.45 8.82 4.80
CA LEU A 209 -4.37 7.87 4.52
C LEU A 209 -3.11 8.06 5.39
N GLU A 210 -3.24 8.63 6.57
CA GLU A 210 -2.11 8.76 7.49
C GLU A 210 -1.93 7.51 8.33
N ALA A 211 -0.68 7.04 8.40
CA ALA A 211 -0.27 5.99 9.32
C ALA A 211 0.97 6.42 10.10
N ILE A 212 0.98 6.07 11.38
CA ILE A 212 1.99 6.45 12.35
C ILE A 212 2.38 5.28 13.25
N VAL A 213 3.59 5.35 13.78
CA VAL A 213 4.08 4.45 14.82
C VAL A 213 4.69 5.28 15.94
N TYR A 214 4.19 5.08 17.16
CA TYR A 214 4.75 5.65 18.39
C TYR A 214 5.32 4.55 19.28
N GLU A 215 6.31 4.91 20.09
CA GLU A 215 6.79 4.09 21.20
C GLU A 215 6.61 4.85 22.50
N GLU A 216 6.14 4.16 23.54
CA GLU A 216 6.00 4.71 24.88
C GLU A 216 6.37 3.70 25.97
N GLU A 217 6.64 4.21 27.16
CA GLU A 217 6.73 3.43 28.39
C GLU A 217 5.37 3.43 29.10
N ILE A 218 4.90 2.25 29.47
CA ILE A 218 3.68 2.04 30.27
C ILE A 218 4.08 1.90 31.72
N GLY A 219 3.58 2.83 32.54
CA GLY A 219 3.82 2.83 33.99
C GLY A 219 3.10 1.70 34.74
#